data_f0d574280e109f03abe9d8d020995cba
#
_entry.id   f0d574280e109f03abe9d8d020995cba
#
_cell.length_a   1.000
_cell.length_b   1.000
_cell.length_c   1.000
_cell.angle_alpha   90.00
_cell.angle_beta   90.00
_cell.angle_gamma   90.00
#
_symmetry.space_group_name_H-M   'P 1'
#
loop_
_entity.id
_entity.type
_entity.pdbx_description
1 polymer ?
#
loop_
_entity_poly.entity_id
_entity_poly.type
_entity_poly.pdbx_seq_one_letter_code
_entity_poly.pdbx_strand_id
1 'polypeptide(L)'
;MISRDMRDLHKISSFLQALSKISPTYLCTGNHELDLPPEVQQEFWAMAEQAGCHPLRNETVPLEKSGCSPLYLAGAELAYGIYRDDNRGFRHLQPYTAEDLTQALGTRQGCTVLLAHNPLLLDSYAGWGADVVLSGHVHGGMVRLPFVGGVLSPERRFFPKYDKGLYEKGGTKLYVSGGIGKPRLFNPPEINMIYLNSVQK
;
A
#
# COMPACT_ATOMS: atom_id res chain seq x y z
N MET A 1 -5.36 3.89 -6.77
CA MET A 1 -6.72 4.17 -7.28
C MET A 1 -6.76 5.37 -8.18
N ILE A 2 -6.02 6.41 -7.88
CA ILE A 2 -5.97 7.65 -8.68
C ILE A 2 -5.09 7.42 -9.90
N SER A 3 -5.56 7.84 -11.08
CA SER A 3 -4.71 7.99 -12.25
C SER A 3 -4.30 9.45 -12.38
N ARG A 4 -3.21 9.74 -13.10
CA ARG A 4 -2.74 11.11 -13.38
C ARG A 4 -3.82 12.01 -14.03
N ASP A 5 -4.92 11.45 -14.47
CA ASP A 5 -6.04 12.15 -15.09
C ASP A 5 -7.19 12.26 -14.08
N MET A 6 -7.10 13.25 -13.19
CA MET A 6 -8.00 13.50 -12.05
C MET A 6 -9.42 13.95 -12.44
N ARG A 7 -9.85 13.78 -13.68
CA ARG A 7 -11.19 14.22 -14.13
C ARG A 7 -12.36 13.45 -13.51
N ASP A 8 -12.10 12.45 -12.65
CA ASP A 8 -13.11 11.54 -12.14
C ASP A 8 -13.17 11.41 -10.61
N LEU A 9 -12.92 12.50 -9.86
CA LEU A 9 -13.10 12.51 -8.39
C LEU A 9 -14.49 12.01 -7.99
N HIS A 10 -15.53 12.35 -8.74
CA HIS A 10 -16.89 11.86 -8.48
C HIS A 10 -17.03 10.35 -8.56
N LYS A 11 -16.37 9.70 -9.50
CA LYS A 11 -16.40 8.22 -9.60
C LYS A 11 -15.64 7.58 -8.44
N ILE A 12 -14.53 8.17 -8.04
CA ILE A 12 -13.75 7.69 -6.89
C ILE A 12 -14.57 7.85 -5.62
N SER A 13 -15.20 9.00 -5.41
CA SER A 13 -16.07 9.25 -4.26
C SER A 13 -17.20 8.22 -4.18
N SER A 14 -17.93 8.02 -5.27
CA SER A 14 -19.02 7.03 -5.33
C SER A 14 -18.55 5.61 -5.04
N PHE A 15 -17.37 5.24 -5.54
CA PHE A 15 -16.76 3.94 -5.27
C PHE A 15 -16.38 3.78 -3.79
N LEU A 16 -15.74 4.79 -3.19
CA LEU A 16 -15.36 4.78 -1.78
C LEU A 16 -16.60 4.74 -0.87
N GLN A 17 -17.64 5.49 -1.19
CA GLN A 17 -18.92 5.43 -0.47
C GLN A 17 -19.57 4.05 -0.55
N ALA A 18 -19.47 3.38 -1.70
CA ALA A 18 -19.99 2.03 -1.84
C ALA A 18 -19.21 1.03 -0.97
N LEU A 19 -17.89 1.16 -0.91
CA LEU A 19 -17.05 0.30 -0.08
C LEU A 19 -17.29 0.54 1.42
N SER A 20 -17.34 1.78 1.87
CA SER A 20 -17.51 2.13 3.28
C SER A 20 -18.86 1.67 3.85
N LYS A 21 -19.90 1.55 2.99
CA LYS A 21 -21.20 0.98 3.37
C LYS A 21 -21.15 -0.54 3.58
N ILE A 22 -20.18 -1.23 2.99
CA ILE A 22 -20.04 -2.68 3.12
C ILE A 22 -19.22 -3.04 4.36
N SER A 23 -18.10 -2.30 4.60
CA SER A 23 -17.17 -2.60 5.69
C SER A 23 -16.33 -1.35 6.02
N PRO A 24 -15.78 -1.23 7.24
CA PRO A 24 -14.77 -0.22 7.54
C PRO A 24 -13.66 -0.23 6.49
N THR A 25 -13.43 0.92 5.86
CA THR A 25 -12.51 1.05 4.71
C THR A 25 -11.34 1.95 5.08
N TYR A 26 -10.14 1.39 5.04
CA TYR A 26 -8.89 2.10 5.35
C TYR A 26 -8.10 2.35 4.09
N LEU A 27 -7.49 3.52 3.99
CA LEU A 27 -6.69 3.95 2.85
C LEU A 27 -5.28 4.31 3.29
N CYS A 28 -4.29 4.02 2.45
CA CYS A 28 -2.93 4.53 2.61
C CYS A 28 -2.50 5.31 1.37
N THR A 29 -1.54 6.20 1.55
CA THR A 29 -0.99 7.04 0.49
C THR A 29 -0.15 6.21 -0.47
N GLY A 30 -0.37 6.39 -1.78
CA GLY A 30 0.47 5.85 -2.84
C GLY A 30 1.21 6.96 -3.58
N ASN A 31 2.06 6.59 -4.54
CA ASN A 31 2.83 7.55 -5.32
C ASN A 31 1.95 8.46 -6.21
N HIS A 32 0.76 8.02 -6.58
CA HIS A 32 -0.15 8.83 -7.40
C HIS A 32 -0.78 9.95 -6.59
N GLU A 33 -1.12 9.71 -5.33
CA GLU A 33 -1.62 10.73 -4.41
C GLU A 33 -0.53 11.79 -4.17
N LEU A 34 0.74 11.37 -4.05
CA LEU A 34 1.88 12.28 -3.89
C LEU A 34 2.23 13.08 -5.16
N ASP A 35 1.84 12.60 -6.34
CA ASP A 35 2.01 13.31 -7.62
C ASP A 35 1.01 14.47 -7.79
N LEU A 36 -0.01 14.59 -6.93
CA LEU A 36 -1.03 15.62 -7.00
C LEU A 36 -0.53 16.95 -6.42
N PRO A 37 -1.05 18.11 -6.91
CA PRO A 37 -0.87 19.37 -6.23
C PRO A 37 -1.39 19.30 -4.78
N PRO A 38 -0.78 20.02 -3.82
CA PRO A 38 -1.16 19.95 -2.40
C PRO A 38 -2.65 20.19 -2.13
N GLU A 39 -3.25 21.16 -2.84
CA GLU A 39 -4.67 21.51 -2.71
C GLU A 39 -5.56 20.33 -3.13
N VAL A 40 -5.18 19.64 -4.19
CA VAL A 40 -5.91 18.48 -4.72
C VAL A 40 -5.72 17.25 -3.83
N GLN A 41 -4.55 17.08 -3.23
CA GLN A 41 -4.34 16.05 -2.21
C GLN A 41 -5.27 16.27 -1.02
N GLN A 42 -5.36 17.52 -0.53
CA GLN A 42 -6.23 17.86 0.60
C GLN A 42 -7.70 17.60 0.26
N GLU A 43 -8.14 18.02 -0.93
CA GLU A 43 -9.51 17.75 -1.41
C GLU A 43 -9.80 16.25 -1.50
N PHE A 44 -8.85 15.46 -2.03
CA PHE A 44 -9.00 14.01 -2.12
C PHE A 44 -9.17 13.35 -0.76
N TRP A 45 -8.36 13.70 0.23
CA TRP A 45 -8.45 13.11 1.56
C TRP A 45 -9.73 13.52 2.27
N ALA A 46 -10.13 14.78 2.18
CA ALA A 46 -11.41 15.25 2.72
C ALA A 46 -12.60 14.53 2.08
N MET A 47 -12.57 14.32 0.76
CA MET A 47 -13.58 13.53 0.04
C MET A 47 -13.60 12.07 0.51
N ALA A 48 -12.46 11.45 0.75
CA ALA A 48 -12.38 10.07 1.24
C ALA A 48 -12.98 9.92 2.64
N GLU A 49 -12.71 10.87 3.53
CA GLU A 49 -13.30 10.93 4.87
C GLU A 49 -14.82 11.13 4.81
N GLN A 50 -15.29 12.06 3.98
CA GLN A 50 -16.73 12.28 3.75
C GLN A 50 -17.43 11.06 3.16
N ALA A 51 -16.70 10.24 2.38
CA ALA A 51 -17.18 8.96 1.88
C ALA A 51 -17.23 7.86 2.95
N GLY A 52 -16.82 8.14 4.20
CA GLY A 52 -16.80 7.18 5.32
C GLY A 52 -15.58 6.27 5.32
N CYS A 53 -14.51 6.65 4.63
CA CYS A 53 -13.24 5.94 4.69
C CYS A 53 -12.31 6.55 5.75
N HIS A 54 -11.32 5.77 6.17
CA HIS A 54 -10.31 6.15 7.17
C HIS A 54 -8.92 6.22 6.52
N PRO A 55 -8.44 7.41 6.08
CA PRO A 55 -7.08 7.57 5.60
C PRO A 55 -6.09 7.38 6.76
N LEU A 56 -5.18 6.43 6.63
CA LEU A 56 -4.08 6.22 7.57
C LEU A 56 -2.81 6.84 6.99
N ARG A 57 -2.46 8.02 7.48
CA ARG A 57 -1.31 8.80 7.04
C ARG A 57 -0.34 8.96 8.20
N ASN A 58 0.61 8.04 8.33
CA ASN A 58 1.47 7.87 9.49
C ASN A 58 0.67 7.73 10.79
N GLU A 59 -0.33 6.87 10.74
CA GLU A 59 -1.26 6.61 11.83
C GLU A 59 -1.39 5.11 12.08
N THR A 60 -1.61 4.73 13.35
CA THR A 60 -1.90 3.37 13.78
C THR A 60 -3.19 3.34 14.57
N VAL A 61 -4.12 2.48 14.18
CA VAL A 61 -5.42 2.30 14.84
C VAL A 61 -5.59 0.86 15.33
N PRO A 62 -6.19 0.63 16.50
CA PRO A 62 -6.58 -0.70 16.93
C PRO A 62 -7.82 -1.18 16.16
N LEU A 63 -7.81 -2.45 15.75
CA LEU A 63 -8.97 -3.17 15.25
C LEU A 63 -9.40 -4.16 16.32
N GLU A 64 -10.46 -3.82 17.04
CA GLU A 64 -10.94 -4.62 18.16
C GLU A 64 -12.00 -5.63 17.71
N LYS A 65 -11.89 -6.84 18.21
CA LYS A 65 -12.90 -7.88 18.09
C LYS A 65 -13.09 -8.54 19.43
N SER A 66 -14.34 -8.62 19.88
CA SER A 66 -14.68 -9.24 21.16
C SER A 66 -14.05 -10.65 21.30
N GLY A 67 -13.38 -10.89 22.42
CA GLY A 67 -12.72 -12.17 22.70
C GLY A 67 -11.39 -12.41 21.98
N CYS A 68 -10.85 -11.44 21.27
CA CYS A 68 -9.56 -11.53 20.60
C CYS A 68 -8.57 -10.48 21.13
N SER A 69 -7.28 -10.76 21.06
CA SER A 69 -6.26 -9.73 21.25
C SER A 69 -6.39 -8.68 20.13
N PRO A 70 -6.16 -7.40 20.43
CA PRO A 70 -6.28 -6.34 19.44
C PRO A 70 -5.28 -6.56 18.29
N LEU A 71 -5.77 -6.35 17.07
CA LEU A 71 -4.96 -6.23 15.87
C LEU A 71 -4.74 -4.74 15.59
N TYR A 72 -3.54 -4.34 15.30
CA TYR A 72 -3.22 -2.95 14.95
C TYR A 72 -3.09 -2.81 13.44
N LEU A 73 -3.73 -1.78 12.89
CA LEU A 73 -3.60 -1.41 11.49
C LEU A 73 -2.84 -0.10 11.40
N ALA A 74 -1.66 -0.13 10.79
CA ALA A 74 -0.82 1.03 10.59
C ALA A 74 -0.77 1.42 9.12
N GLY A 75 -0.78 2.71 8.80
CA GLY A 75 -0.61 3.21 7.45
C GLY A 75 0.62 4.09 7.33
N ALA A 76 1.62 3.69 6.53
CA ALA A 76 2.80 4.48 6.27
C ALA A 76 2.62 5.39 5.05
N GLU A 77 2.80 6.69 5.26
CA GLU A 77 2.93 7.67 4.19
C GLU A 77 4.40 7.83 3.83
N LEU A 78 4.78 7.30 2.67
CA LEU A 78 6.16 7.31 2.20
C LEU A 78 6.44 8.63 1.46
N ALA A 79 7.64 9.20 1.67
CA ALA A 79 8.02 10.43 0.99
C ALA A 79 8.14 10.23 -0.54
N TYR A 80 7.92 11.30 -1.31
CA TYR A 80 7.99 11.26 -2.77
C TYR A 80 9.34 10.75 -3.30
N GLY A 81 10.45 11.15 -2.67
CA GLY A 81 11.81 10.74 -3.05
C GLY A 81 12.09 9.24 -2.99
N ILE A 82 11.23 8.46 -2.31
CA ILE A 82 11.30 6.99 -2.29
C ILE A 82 10.83 6.39 -3.62
N TYR A 83 9.94 7.09 -4.32
CA TYR A 83 9.38 6.63 -5.60
C TYR A 83 10.10 7.22 -6.80
N ARG A 84 10.62 8.43 -6.67
CA ARG A 84 11.27 9.18 -7.74
C ARG A 84 12.31 10.13 -7.19
N ASP A 85 13.36 10.37 -7.97
CA ASP A 85 14.33 11.42 -7.71
C ASP A 85 13.81 12.81 -8.18
N ASP A 86 14.56 13.88 -7.86
CA ASP A 86 14.18 15.27 -8.15
C ASP A 86 13.95 15.54 -9.65
N ASN A 87 14.57 14.76 -10.52
CA ASN A 87 14.38 14.80 -11.97
C ASN A 87 13.26 13.88 -12.48
N ARG A 88 12.40 13.39 -11.58
CA ARG A 88 11.39 12.37 -11.85
C ARG A 88 11.94 11.07 -12.43
N GLY A 89 13.22 10.81 -12.17
CA GLY A 89 13.92 9.57 -12.51
C GLY A 89 13.77 8.50 -11.43
N PHE A 90 14.59 7.45 -11.55
CA PHE A 90 14.58 6.29 -10.63
C PHE A 90 16.00 5.88 -10.23
N ARG A 91 17.00 6.75 -10.42
CA ARG A 91 18.43 6.41 -10.21
C ARG A 91 18.88 6.72 -8.79
N HIS A 92 18.37 7.79 -8.19
CA HIS A 92 18.79 8.32 -6.91
C HIS A 92 17.62 8.38 -5.94
N LEU A 93 16.94 7.23 -5.76
CA LEU A 93 15.82 7.13 -4.82
C LEU A 93 16.33 7.27 -3.38
N GLN A 94 15.57 7.98 -2.55
CA GLN A 94 15.87 8.12 -1.15
C GLN A 94 15.76 6.77 -0.44
N PRO A 95 16.71 6.42 0.46
CA PRO A 95 16.54 5.27 1.32
C PRO A 95 15.38 5.50 2.29
N TYR A 96 14.80 4.42 2.77
CA TYR A 96 13.80 4.43 3.82
C TYR A 96 14.07 3.25 4.75
N THR A 97 14.24 3.51 6.02
CA THR A 97 14.74 2.55 7.00
C THR A 97 13.65 2.16 8.02
N ALA A 98 13.97 1.23 8.90
CA ALA A 98 13.10 0.89 10.04
C ALA A 98 13.01 2.04 11.05
N GLU A 99 14.07 2.85 11.16
CA GLU A 99 14.12 4.05 12.00
C GLU A 99 13.16 5.13 11.48
N ASP A 100 13.08 5.32 10.16
CA ASP A 100 12.13 6.25 9.53
C ASP A 100 10.67 5.82 9.83
N LEU A 101 10.39 4.50 9.77
CA LEU A 101 9.09 3.96 10.18
C LEU A 101 8.81 4.20 11.67
N THR A 102 9.81 4.01 12.52
CA THR A 102 9.68 4.25 13.95
C THR A 102 9.43 5.73 14.25
N GLN A 103 10.06 6.62 13.49
CA GLN A 103 9.82 8.06 13.61
C GLN A 103 8.39 8.44 13.15
N ALA A 104 7.89 7.81 12.08
CA ALA A 104 6.58 8.10 11.51
C ALA A 104 5.41 7.49 12.30
N LEU A 105 5.54 6.24 12.77
CA LEU A 105 4.47 5.44 13.36
C LEU A 105 4.67 5.10 14.84
N GLY A 106 5.83 5.44 15.40
CA GLY A 106 6.25 4.95 16.72
C GLY A 106 6.72 3.50 16.69
N THR A 107 6.94 2.94 17.86
CA THR A 107 7.24 1.50 18.00
C THR A 107 6.01 0.66 17.72
N ARG A 108 6.22 -0.48 17.06
CA ARG A 108 5.16 -1.44 16.77
C ARG A 108 4.40 -1.88 18.03
N GLN A 109 3.09 -2.00 17.92
CA GLN A 109 2.22 -2.47 18.99
C GLN A 109 1.61 -3.82 18.61
N GLY A 110 1.68 -4.81 19.51
CA GLY A 110 0.99 -6.09 19.35
C GLY A 110 1.16 -6.73 17.96
N CYS A 111 0.13 -7.43 17.47
CA CYS A 111 0.08 -7.92 16.10
C CYS A 111 -0.30 -6.77 15.16
N THR A 112 0.56 -6.45 14.19
CA THR A 112 0.40 -5.27 13.34
C THR A 112 0.36 -5.62 11.86
N VAL A 113 -0.69 -5.15 11.18
CA VAL A 113 -0.80 -5.09 9.73
C VAL A 113 -0.38 -3.69 9.27
N LEU A 114 0.62 -3.60 8.42
CA LEU A 114 1.11 -2.35 7.85
C LEU A 114 0.57 -2.18 6.41
N LEU A 115 -0.13 -1.08 6.18
CA LEU A 115 -0.46 -0.60 4.83
C LEU A 115 0.69 0.27 4.35
N ALA A 116 1.46 -0.21 3.37
CA ALA A 116 2.58 0.53 2.80
C ALA A 116 2.66 0.28 1.30
N HIS A 117 2.50 1.33 0.50
CA HIS A 117 2.28 1.19 -0.94
C HIS A 117 3.45 0.55 -1.69
N ASN A 118 4.71 0.80 -1.29
CA ASN A 118 5.90 0.32 -1.99
C ASN A 118 6.42 -1.02 -1.42
N PRO A 119 6.30 -2.15 -2.13
CA PRO A 119 6.76 -3.46 -1.64
C PRO A 119 8.28 -3.60 -1.61
N LEU A 120 9.03 -2.74 -2.31
CA LEU A 120 10.48 -2.84 -2.41
C LEU A 120 11.21 -2.51 -1.09
N LEU A 121 10.48 -1.99 -0.11
CA LEU A 121 10.98 -1.63 1.22
C LEU A 121 10.74 -2.74 2.28
N LEU A 122 10.51 -3.99 1.87
CA LEU A 122 10.23 -5.08 2.80
C LEU A 122 11.30 -5.23 3.90
N ASP A 123 12.55 -4.91 3.59
CA ASP A 123 13.65 -4.97 4.57
C ASP A 123 13.41 -3.99 5.73
N SER A 124 12.95 -2.79 5.44
CA SER A 124 12.62 -1.76 6.42
C SER A 124 11.37 -2.11 7.22
N TYR A 125 10.36 -2.66 6.56
CA TYR A 125 9.13 -3.12 7.22
C TYR A 125 9.38 -4.28 8.19
N ALA A 126 10.22 -5.23 7.77
CA ALA A 126 10.65 -6.34 8.63
C ALA A 126 11.53 -5.86 9.79
N GLY A 127 12.42 -4.89 9.56
CA GLY A 127 13.24 -4.27 10.59
C GLY A 127 12.41 -3.51 11.63
N TRP A 128 11.33 -2.85 11.21
CA TRP A 128 10.37 -2.20 12.13
C TRP A 128 9.53 -3.23 12.90
N GLY A 129 9.37 -4.44 12.36
CA GLY A 129 8.70 -5.58 12.98
C GLY A 129 7.24 -5.75 12.59
N ALA A 130 6.80 -5.29 11.42
CA ALA A 130 5.45 -5.57 10.94
C ALA A 130 5.22 -7.10 10.83
N ASP A 131 4.05 -7.58 11.27
CA ASP A 131 3.70 -9.00 11.12
C ASP A 131 3.21 -9.30 9.69
N VAL A 132 2.38 -8.38 9.17
CA VAL A 132 1.86 -8.46 7.80
C VAL A 132 1.99 -7.09 7.14
N VAL A 133 2.41 -7.06 5.88
CA VAL A 133 2.45 -5.85 5.06
C VAL A 133 1.56 -6.03 3.84
N LEU A 134 0.70 -5.06 3.58
CA LEU A 134 -0.13 -5.03 2.38
C LEU A 134 0.36 -3.92 1.46
N SER A 135 0.76 -4.29 0.25
CA SER A 135 1.37 -3.36 -0.72
C SER A 135 0.74 -3.49 -2.11
N GLY A 136 0.98 -2.47 -2.92
CA GLY A 136 0.60 -2.41 -4.33
C GLY A 136 1.75 -1.99 -5.23
N HIS A 137 1.67 -0.81 -5.85
CA HIS A 137 2.68 -0.08 -6.60
C HIS A 137 3.20 -0.77 -7.88
N VAL A 138 3.67 -2.00 -7.79
CA VAL A 138 4.32 -2.74 -8.89
C VAL A 138 3.30 -3.27 -9.90
N HIS A 139 2.02 -3.30 -9.54
CA HIS A 139 0.91 -3.72 -10.38
C HIS A 139 1.05 -5.14 -10.98
N GLY A 140 1.78 -6.02 -10.34
CA GLY A 140 2.13 -7.34 -10.88
C GLY A 140 3.12 -7.30 -12.05
N GLY A 141 3.79 -6.17 -12.24
CA GLY A 141 4.63 -5.82 -13.39
C GLY A 141 3.86 -5.09 -14.48
N MET A 142 4.51 -4.09 -15.13
CA MET A 142 3.97 -3.41 -16.32
C MET A 142 3.82 -4.38 -17.50
N VAL A 143 4.75 -5.34 -17.60
CA VAL A 143 4.70 -6.50 -18.48
C VAL A 143 4.79 -7.74 -17.60
N ARG A 144 3.86 -8.68 -17.80
CA ARG A 144 3.85 -9.96 -17.10
C ARG A 144 3.80 -11.09 -18.12
N LEU A 145 4.57 -12.15 -17.88
CA LEU A 145 4.57 -13.35 -18.71
C LEU A 145 4.12 -14.56 -17.89
N PRO A 146 3.39 -15.50 -18.49
CA PRO A 146 3.06 -16.77 -17.85
C PRO A 146 4.35 -17.47 -17.39
N PHE A 147 4.31 -18.09 -16.22
CA PHE A 147 5.40 -18.83 -15.58
C PHE A 147 6.65 -18.01 -15.17
N VAL A 148 6.84 -16.80 -15.71
CA VAL A 148 7.98 -15.93 -15.42
C VAL A 148 7.64 -14.87 -14.37
N GLY A 149 6.38 -14.41 -14.37
CA GLY A 149 5.94 -13.34 -13.47
C GLY A 149 6.11 -11.95 -14.09
N GLY A 150 6.28 -10.93 -13.25
CA GLY A 150 6.50 -9.55 -13.69
C GLY A 150 7.88 -9.37 -14.31
N VAL A 151 7.92 -8.90 -15.56
CA VAL A 151 9.18 -8.70 -16.29
C VAL A 151 9.71 -7.28 -16.12
N LEU A 152 8.82 -6.29 -16.01
CA LEU A 152 9.19 -4.88 -15.93
C LEU A 152 8.40 -4.18 -14.83
N SER A 153 9.07 -3.50 -13.90
CA SER A 153 8.43 -2.68 -12.87
C SER A 153 8.11 -1.27 -13.36
N PRO A 154 7.28 -0.48 -12.64
CA PRO A 154 7.07 0.94 -12.91
C PRO A 154 8.36 1.75 -12.92
N GLU A 155 9.37 1.38 -12.11
CA GLU A 155 10.70 2.00 -12.05
C GLU A 155 11.61 1.57 -13.20
N ARG A 156 11.07 0.88 -14.23
CA ARG A 156 11.80 0.36 -15.39
C ARG A 156 12.92 -0.63 -15.02
N ARG A 157 12.76 -1.36 -13.92
CA ARG A 157 13.66 -2.45 -13.55
C ARG A 157 13.12 -3.77 -14.08
N PHE A 158 13.99 -4.57 -14.68
CA PHE A 158 13.67 -5.91 -15.11
C PHE A 158 13.57 -6.86 -13.92
N PHE A 159 12.59 -7.77 -13.97
CA PHE A 159 12.36 -8.82 -12.98
C PHE A 159 12.27 -8.27 -11.54
N PRO A 160 11.25 -7.47 -11.24
CA PRO A 160 11.07 -6.90 -9.91
C PRO A 160 10.99 -8.01 -8.87
N LYS A 161 11.74 -7.86 -7.78
CA LYS A 161 11.85 -8.85 -6.70
C LYS A 161 10.50 -9.20 -6.08
N TYR A 162 9.60 -8.21 -5.96
CA TYR A 162 8.27 -8.34 -5.37
C TYR A 162 7.23 -7.84 -6.36
N ASP A 163 6.78 -8.70 -7.26
CA ASP A 163 5.85 -8.31 -8.32
C ASP A 163 4.38 -8.48 -7.92
N LYS A 164 3.99 -9.65 -7.40
CA LYS A 164 2.62 -9.99 -7.01
C LYS A 164 2.58 -11.28 -6.18
N GLY A 165 1.76 -11.31 -5.13
CA GLY A 165 1.56 -12.47 -4.27
C GLY A 165 2.20 -12.33 -2.91
N LEU A 166 2.47 -13.45 -2.25
CA LEU A 166 2.98 -13.52 -0.89
C LEU A 166 4.50 -13.72 -0.88
N TYR A 167 5.17 -12.91 -0.08
CA TYR A 167 6.60 -12.99 0.21
C TYR A 167 6.81 -12.98 1.73
N GLU A 168 7.96 -13.45 2.18
CA GLU A 168 8.30 -13.47 3.61
C GLU A 168 9.74 -13.06 3.82
N LYS A 169 10.00 -12.29 4.88
CA LYS A 169 11.34 -11.93 5.35
C LYS A 169 11.33 -11.66 6.84
N GLY A 170 12.20 -12.34 7.60
CA GLY A 170 12.39 -12.08 9.03
C GLY A 170 11.11 -12.26 9.86
N GLY A 171 10.19 -13.16 9.45
CA GLY A 171 8.89 -13.34 10.09
C GLY A 171 7.80 -12.39 9.60
N THR A 172 8.13 -11.34 8.85
CA THR A 172 7.18 -10.42 8.22
C THR A 172 6.64 -11.01 6.92
N LYS A 173 5.33 -11.09 6.76
CA LYS A 173 4.63 -11.51 5.54
C LYS A 173 4.23 -10.31 4.73
N LEU A 174 4.71 -10.19 3.49
CA LEU A 174 4.34 -9.15 2.55
C LEU A 174 3.40 -9.71 1.49
N TYR A 175 2.22 -9.13 1.35
CA TYR A 175 1.32 -9.41 0.25
C TYR A 175 1.31 -8.24 -0.75
N VAL A 176 1.64 -8.52 -2.00
CA VAL A 176 1.66 -7.52 -3.09
C VAL A 176 0.47 -7.76 -4.01
N SER A 177 -0.40 -6.76 -4.11
CA SER A 177 -1.58 -6.79 -4.99
C SER A 177 -1.25 -6.22 -6.37
N GLY A 178 -1.79 -6.86 -7.42
CA GLY A 178 -1.81 -6.29 -8.77
C GLY A 178 -2.76 -5.10 -8.93
N GLY A 179 -3.71 -4.97 -8.00
CA GLY A 179 -4.69 -3.87 -7.93
C GLY A 179 -5.82 -3.98 -8.96
N ILE A 180 -6.74 -3.00 -8.89
CA ILE A 180 -7.94 -2.90 -9.75
C ILE A 180 -7.74 -1.95 -10.94
N GLY A 181 -6.49 -1.61 -11.28
CA GLY A 181 -6.18 -0.69 -12.37
C GLY A 181 -6.52 -1.23 -13.76
N LYS A 182 -6.00 -0.55 -14.80
CA LYS A 182 -6.25 -0.98 -16.20
C LYS A 182 -5.76 -2.41 -16.41
N PRO A 183 -6.55 -3.25 -17.13
CA PRO A 183 -6.10 -4.59 -17.49
C PRO A 183 -4.76 -4.56 -18.26
N ARG A 184 -3.88 -5.50 -17.94
CA ARG A 184 -2.61 -5.71 -18.65
C ARG A 184 -2.55 -7.13 -19.17
N LEU A 185 -1.73 -7.36 -20.20
CA LEU A 185 -1.56 -8.68 -20.77
C LEU A 185 -1.10 -9.67 -19.68
N PHE A 186 -1.83 -10.78 -19.53
CA PHE A 186 -1.63 -11.80 -18.48
C PHE A 186 -1.69 -11.30 -17.03
N ASN A 187 -2.24 -10.11 -16.81
CA ASN A 187 -2.36 -9.54 -15.48
C ASN A 187 -3.72 -8.81 -15.33
N PRO A 188 -4.81 -9.55 -15.13
CA PRO A 188 -6.13 -8.97 -14.91
C PRO A 188 -6.18 -8.19 -13.58
N PRO A 189 -7.11 -7.21 -13.46
CA PRO A 189 -7.41 -6.57 -12.18
C PRO A 189 -7.83 -7.60 -11.13
N GLU A 190 -7.51 -7.34 -9.86
CA GLU A 190 -7.83 -8.25 -8.76
C GLU A 190 -8.24 -7.53 -7.48
N ILE A 191 -9.08 -8.22 -6.71
CA ILE A 191 -9.36 -7.93 -5.31
C ILE A 191 -8.91 -9.16 -4.53
N ASN A 192 -8.15 -8.95 -3.46
CA ASN A 192 -7.55 -10.02 -2.68
C ASN A 192 -8.26 -10.16 -1.34
N MET A 193 -8.69 -11.38 -1.00
CA MET A 193 -9.20 -11.73 0.32
C MET A 193 -8.06 -12.32 1.14
N ILE A 194 -7.76 -11.71 2.29
CA ILE A 194 -6.69 -12.16 3.19
C ILE A 194 -7.31 -12.53 4.53
N TYR A 195 -7.09 -13.77 4.95
CA TYR A 195 -7.54 -14.29 6.23
C TYR A 195 -6.37 -14.31 7.21
N LEU A 196 -6.52 -13.58 8.33
CA LEU A 196 -5.57 -13.60 9.42
C LEU A 196 -6.10 -14.54 10.52
N ASN A 197 -5.34 -15.57 10.82
CA ASN A 197 -5.68 -16.52 11.87
C ASN A 197 -4.64 -16.45 13.00
N SER A 198 -5.10 -16.52 14.25
CA SER A 198 -4.20 -16.70 15.37
C SER A 198 -3.57 -18.10 15.28
N VAL A 199 -2.25 -18.18 15.36
CA VAL A 199 -1.58 -19.46 15.60
C VAL A 199 -1.77 -19.78 17.07
N GLN A 200 -2.56 -20.78 17.40
CA GLN A 200 -2.55 -21.36 18.75
C GLN A 200 -1.16 -21.99 18.94
N LYS A 201 -0.40 -21.47 19.91
CA LYS A 201 0.86 -22.08 20.38
C LYS A 201 0.55 -23.27 21.28
#